data_d30e94b94b70720f926b3bc4adc4f60a
#
_entry.id   d30e94b94b70720f926b3bc4adc4f60a
#
_cell.length_a   1.000
_cell.length_b   1.000
_cell.length_c   1.000
_cell.angle_alpha   90.00
_cell.angle_beta   90.00
_cell.angle_gamma   90.00
#
_symmetry.space_group_name_H-M   'P 1'
#
loop_
_entity.id
_entity.type
_entity.pdbx_description
1 polymer ?
#
loop_
_entity_poly.entity_id
_entity_poly.type
_entity_poly.pdbx_seq_one_letter_code
_entity_poly.pdbx_strand_id
1 'polypeptide(L)'
;MLIGSFSAASNVTGIISDTHGIASLLHRYGALSFWDFAAAAPYVGIAMTPEDRPDAYKDAIFISAHKLIGGPGTPGLLIARKEIFTNPVPGIPGGGTVAFVQPDSHEYLSDIEHREEGGTPAIIESIRAGLVFQLKEEVGTERIRSLEESFIDRAISSWQENPNLEILGNPDAERLSIVSFVVKHHGQYLHHNFVVSLLNDLFGIQSRGGCSCAGPYGHTLLGIDEEHSHDIADEVILGCEGIKPGWIRVNFNYFISETVFDFIVEAVHLVATFGWKLLPWYRFDVETAGWEHVDGRGRTPFSLFDIEYTQGELSYDAAPEIADDYELAAYIAEAKALFESIDPTTGPATAPLHATASFEDLRWFLLPEEVRGGE
;
A
#
# COMPACT_ATOMS: atom_id res chain seq x y z
N MET A 1 -5.95 -25.91 20.73
CA MET A 1 -6.73 -24.74 20.26
C MET A 1 -6.44 -24.57 18.78
N LEU A 2 -7.47 -24.37 17.97
CA LEU A 2 -7.33 -24.06 16.55
C LEU A 2 -7.71 -22.59 16.34
N ILE A 3 -6.96 -21.86 15.50
CA ILE A 3 -7.20 -20.46 15.18
C ILE A 3 -7.07 -20.31 13.66
N GLY A 4 -8.13 -19.80 13.02
CA GLY A 4 -8.07 -19.30 11.67
C GLY A 4 -7.83 -17.79 11.71
N SER A 5 -6.74 -17.30 11.09
CA SER A 5 -6.41 -15.89 11.03
C SER A 5 -6.29 -15.46 9.57
N PHE A 6 -7.16 -14.54 9.14
CA PHE A 6 -7.29 -14.14 7.74
C PHE A 6 -7.43 -12.63 7.59
N SER A 7 -7.06 -12.11 6.41
CA SER A 7 -7.35 -10.73 6.03
C SER A 7 -8.78 -10.63 5.49
N ALA A 8 -9.53 -9.62 5.94
CA ALA A 8 -10.85 -9.32 5.43
C ALA A 8 -10.83 -8.81 3.98
N ALA A 9 -9.73 -8.19 3.58
CA ALA A 9 -9.46 -7.88 2.18
C ALA A 9 -7.95 -7.83 1.93
N SER A 10 -7.53 -8.16 0.71
CA SER A 10 -6.13 -8.10 0.31
C SER A 10 -5.67 -6.66 0.16
N ASN A 11 -4.54 -6.32 0.77
CA ASN A 11 -3.86 -5.04 0.56
C ASN A 11 -3.12 -4.96 -0.79
N VAL A 12 -3.04 -6.05 -1.54
CA VAL A 12 -2.44 -6.14 -2.87
C VAL A 12 -3.50 -6.02 -3.95
N THR A 13 -4.40 -6.97 -4.02
CA THR A 13 -5.42 -7.07 -5.09
C THR A 13 -6.73 -6.35 -4.76
N GLY A 14 -6.91 -5.94 -3.50
CA GLY A 14 -8.18 -5.40 -3.03
C GLY A 14 -9.28 -6.45 -2.79
N ILE A 15 -9.11 -7.69 -3.25
CA ILE A 15 -10.13 -8.75 -3.19
C ILE A 15 -10.62 -8.94 -1.76
N ILE A 16 -11.93 -8.93 -1.59
CA ILE A 16 -12.62 -9.06 -0.30
C ILE A 16 -12.84 -10.55 -0.01
N SER A 17 -12.59 -10.95 1.22
CA SER A 17 -12.84 -12.31 1.71
C SER A 17 -14.27 -12.48 2.21
N ASP A 18 -14.88 -13.65 2.01
CA ASP A 18 -16.15 -14.01 2.65
C ASP A 18 -15.94 -14.23 4.15
N THR A 19 -15.86 -13.14 4.90
CA THR A 19 -15.59 -13.17 6.34
C THR A 19 -16.65 -13.92 7.12
N HIS A 20 -17.91 -13.91 6.66
CA HIS A 20 -19.03 -14.59 7.34
C HIS A 20 -19.03 -16.09 7.08
N GLY A 21 -18.87 -16.51 5.83
CA GLY A 21 -18.80 -17.93 5.48
C GLY A 21 -17.61 -18.64 6.09
N ILE A 22 -16.44 -18.00 6.07
CA ILE A 22 -15.22 -18.54 6.66
C ILE A 22 -15.32 -18.59 8.19
N ALA A 23 -15.85 -17.55 8.86
CA ALA A 23 -16.05 -17.58 10.33
C ALA A 23 -16.98 -18.70 10.76
N SER A 24 -18.13 -18.86 10.09
CA SER A 24 -19.07 -19.97 10.35
C SER A 24 -18.41 -21.34 10.12
N LEU A 25 -17.56 -21.45 9.09
CA LEU A 25 -16.82 -22.68 8.83
C LEU A 25 -15.83 -23.00 9.96
N LEU A 26 -15.07 -22.01 10.42
CA LEU A 26 -14.12 -22.16 11.53
C LEU A 26 -14.83 -22.65 12.80
N HIS A 27 -15.93 -22.02 13.17
CA HIS A 27 -16.70 -22.38 14.36
C HIS A 27 -17.28 -23.78 14.30
N ARG A 28 -17.71 -24.27 13.12
CA ARG A 28 -18.14 -25.65 12.94
C ARG A 28 -17.06 -26.69 13.27
N TYR A 29 -15.79 -26.29 13.12
CA TYR A 29 -14.64 -27.14 13.48
C TYR A 29 -14.03 -26.78 14.85
N GLY A 30 -14.69 -25.93 15.65
CA GLY A 30 -14.24 -25.53 16.97
C GLY A 30 -12.99 -24.65 16.95
N ALA A 31 -12.73 -23.97 15.84
CA ALA A 31 -11.63 -23.03 15.69
C ALA A 31 -12.10 -21.58 15.98
N LEU A 32 -11.19 -20.76 16.50
CA LEU A 32 -11.41 -19.34 16.66
C LEU A 32 -11.25 -18.61 15.32
N SER A 33 -12.01 -17.54 15.13
CA SER A 33 -12.09 -16.73 13.91
C SER A 33 -11.46 -15.36 14.14
N PHE A 34 -10.22 -15.14 13.66
CA PHE A 34 -9.45 -13.91 13.79
C PHE A 34 -9.32 -13.20 12.44
N TRP A 35 -9.51 -11.87 12.42
CA TRP A 35 -9.60 -11.11 11.19
C TRP A 35 -8.76 -9.83 11.19
N ASP A 36 -7.89 -9.70 10.20
CA ASP A 36 -7.21 -8.45 9.89
C ASP A 36 -8.08 -7.57 8.98
N PHE A 37 -8.59 -6.47 9.54
CA PHE A 37 -9.33 -5.44 8.82
C PHE A 37 -8.45 -4.24 8.42
N ALA A 38 -7.14 -4.34 8.53
CA ALA A 38 -6.24 -3.21 8.26
C ALA A 38 -6.44 -2.58 6.86
N ALA A 39 -6.68 -3.39 5.83
CA ALA A 39 -6.97 -2.89 4.48
C ALA A 39 -8.45 -2.52 4.29
N ALA A 40 -9.37 -3.23 4.95
CA ALA A 40 -10.80 -3.12 4.71
C ALA A 40 -11.50 -2.06 5.59
N ALA A 41 -10.98 -1.81 6.81
CA ALA A 41 -11.64 -0.97 7.78
C ALA A 41 -12.02 0.44 7.30
N PRO A 42 -11.25 1.13 6.44
CA PRO A 42 -11.67 2.44 5.93
C PRO A 42 -12.94 2.40 5.07
N TYR A 43 -13.28 1.25 4.47
CA TYR A 43 -14.22 1.18 3.35
C TYR A 43 -15.48 0.37 3.62
N VAL A 44 -15.42 -0.62 4.52
CA VAL A 44 -16.52 -1.56 4.75
C VAL A 44 -17.15 -1.41 6.14
N GLY A 45 -18.41 -1.84 6.27
CA GLY A 45 -19.04 -2.06 7.56
C GLY A 45 -18.39 -3.23 8.30
N ILE A 46 -18.19 -3.11 9.61
CA ILE A 46 -17.58 -4.16 10.43
C ILE A 46 -18.56 -4.57 11.52
N ALA A 47 -18.97 -5.83 11.52
CA ALA A 47 -19.79 -6.42 12.56
C ALA A 47 -19.02 -7.56 13.24
N MET A 48 -18.83 -7.46 14.57
CA MET A 48 -18.28 -8.56 15.37
C MET A 48 -19.22 -9.76 15.36
N THR A 49 -20.52 -9.53 15.48
CA THR A 49 -21.56 -10.55 15.39
C THR A 49 -22.63 -10.04 14.42
N PRO A 50 -22.70 -10.58 13.18
CA PRO A 50 -23.75 -10.22 12.23
C PRO A 50 -25.12 -10.63 12.76
N GLU A 51 -26.12 -9.77 12.63
CA GLU A 51 -27.48 -10.00 13.15
C GLU A 51 -28.19 -11.17 12.45
N ASP A 52 -27.99 -11.28 11.14
CA ASP A 52 -28.59 -12.31 10.28
C ASP A 52 -27.84 -13.65 10.32
N ARG A 53 -26.59 -13.66 10.82
CA ARG A 53 -25.71 -14.84 10.89
C ARG A 53 -24.97 -14.91 12.22
N PRO A 54 -25.65 -15.23 13.33
CA PRO A 54 -25.03 -15.24 14.66
C PRO A 54 -23.90 -16.27 14.82
N ASP A 55 -23.84 -17.30 13.95
CA ASP A 55 -22.75 -18.28 13.88
C ASP A 55 -21.49 -17.75 13.20
N ALA A 56 -21.58 -16.60 12.51
CA ALA A 56 -20.47 -15.95 11.80
C ALA A 56 -19.79 -14.85 12.63
N TYR A 57 -19.89 -14.91 13.95
CA TYR A 57 -19.20 -13.95 14.81
C TYR A 57 -17.68 -14.03 14.64
N LYS A 58 -17.00 -12.94 14.96
CA LYS A 58 -15.54 -12.86 14.96
C LYS A 58 -15.03 -12.89 16.39
N ASP A 59 -14.07 -13.76 16.69
CA ASP A 59 -13.47 -13.82 18.03
C ASP A 59 -12.51 -12.66 18.27
N ALA A 60 -11.79 -12.24 17.23
CA ALA A 60 -10.93 -11.05 17.27
C ALA A 60 -10.87 -10.34 15.91
N ILE A 61 -10.79 -9.02 15.95
CA ILE A 61 -10.48 -8.19 14.78
C ILE A 61 -9.35 -7.21 15.10
N PHE A 62 -8.50 -6.99 14.09
CA PHE A 62 -7.37 -6.09 14.14
C PHE A 62 -7.59 -4.96 13.15
N ILE A 63 -7.49 -3.71 13.61
CA ILE A 63 -7.78 -2.53 12.78
C ILE A 63 -6.58 -1.57 12.82
N SER A 64 -6.20 -1.07 11.64
CA SER A 64 -5.20 -0.02 11.47
C SER A 64 -5.90 1.32 11.25
N ALA A 65 -6.23 2.02 12.34
CA ALA A 65 -6.96 3.29 12.26
C ALA A 65 -6.18 4.37 11.50
N HIS A 66 -4.84 4.26 11.42
CA HIS A 66 -4.00 5.18 10.63
C HIS A 66 -4.27 5.14 9.12
N LYS A 67 -4.99 4.14 8.61
CA LYS A 67 -5.40 4.04 7.19
C LYS A 67 -6.72 4.76 6.89
N LEU A 68 -7.48 5.17 7.90
CA LEU A 68 -8.65 6.03 7.71
C LEU A 68 -8.21 7.46 7.41
N ILE A 69 -9.07 8.24 6.76
CA ILE A 69 -8.79 9.66 6.48
C ILE A 69 -8.58 10.43 7.79
N GLY A 70 -7.48 11.18 7.87
CA GLY A 70 -7.08 11.88 9.09
C GLY A 70 -6.43 10.99 10.16
N GLY A 71 -6.26 9.70 9.87
CA GLY A 71 -5.75 8.70 10.81
C GLY A 71 -4.23 8.58 11.04
N PRO A 72 -3.33 9.14 10.20
CA PRO A 72 -1.91 8.99 10.45
C PRO A 72 -1.50 9.34 11.88
N GLY A 73 -0.69 8.47 12.50
CA GLY A 73 -0.26 8.56 13.89
C GLY A 73 -1.22 7.95 14.91
N THR A 74 -2.38 7.45 14.54
CA THR A 74 -3.31 6.78 15.47
C THR A 74 -2.81 5.36 15.83
N PRO A 75 -3.14 4.87 17.05
CA PRO A 75 -2.82 3.50 17.44
C PRO A 75 -3.61 2.47 16.64
N GLY A 76 -3.08 1.26 16.54
CA GLY A 76 -3.84 0.08 16.12
C GLY A 76 -4.87 -0.31 17.17
N LEU A 77 -5.94 -0.98 16.74
CA LEU A 77 -7.01 -1.43 17.62
C LEU A 77 -7.15 -2.95 17.54
N LEU A 78 -7.28 -3.57 18.71
CA LEU A 78 -7.72 -4.94 18.88
C LEU A 78 -9.11 -4.93 19.52
N ILE A 79 -10.10 -5.51 18.83
CA ILE A 79 -11.42 -5.76 19.40
C ILE A 79 -11.62 -7.26 19.44
N ALA A 80 -11.83 -7.82 20.62
CA ALA A 80 -11.88 -9.24 20.80
C ALA A 80 -12.86 -9.65 21.90
N ARG A 81 -13.33 -10.89 21.82
CA ARG A 81 -14.21 -11.47 22.84
C ARG A 81 -13.44 -11.69 24.13
N LYS A 82 -14.01 -11.27 25.28
CA LYS A 82 -13.34 -11.35 26.58
C LYS A 82 -12.95 -12.77 26.97
N GLU A 83 -13.71 -13.75 26.51
CA GLU A 83 -13.51 -15.18 26.84
C GLU A 83 -12.19 -15.74 26.33
N ILE A 84 -11.54 -15.10 25.33
CA ILE A 84 -10.25 -15.55 24.82
C ILE A 84 -9.06 -15.09 25.67
N PHE A 85 -9.25 -14.09 26.54
CA PHE A 85 -8.20 -13.56 27.43
C PHE A 85 -8.15 -14.35 28.73
N THR A 86 -7.57 -15.54 28.68
CA THR A 86 -7.50 -16.46 29.84
C THR A 86 -6.26 -16.27 30.71
N ASN A 87 -5.25 -15.53 30.24
CA ASN A 87 -4.03 -15.30 30.99
C ASN A 87 -4.25 -14.26 32.10
N PRO A 88 -3.82 -14.53 33.34
CA PRO A 88 -3.87 -13.53 34.42
C PRO A 88 -2.75 -12.48 34.31
N VAL A 89 -1.71 -12.75 33.52
CA VAL A 89 -0.56 -11.88 33.28
C VAL A 89 -0.69 -11.23 31.92
N PRO A 90 -0.50 -9.90 31.81
CA PRO A 90 -0.57 -9.22 30.53
C PRO A 90 0.53 -9.67 29.56
N GLY A 91 0.27 -9.55 28.27
CA GLY A 91 1.25 -9.84 27.23
C GLY A 91 2.49 -8.93 27.33
N ILE A 92 2.28 -7.66 27.68
CA ILE A 92 3.35 -6.66 27.94
C ILE A 92 3.07 -5.98 29.28
N PRO A 93 3.78 -6.39 30.35
CA PRO A 93 3.63 -5.74 31.65
C PRO A 93 4.22 -4.32 31.67
N GLY A 94 3.59 -3.42 32.42
CA GLY A 94 4.05 -2.03 32.53
C GLY A 94 3.26 -1.23 33.55
N GLY A 95 3.56 0.05 33.68
CA GLY A 95 2.78 0.97 34.52
C GLY A 95 1.32 0.99 34.10
N GLY A 96 0.41 1.00 35.05
CA GLY A 96 -1.03 0.98 34.81
C GLY A 96 -1.64 -0.43 34.68
N THR A 97 -0.84 -1.49 34.56
CA THR A 97 -1.34 -2.88 34.44
C THR A 97 -1.47 -3.60 35.79
N VAL A 98 -0.96 -3.00 36.85
CA VAL A 98 -0.91 -3.57 38.21
C VAL A 98 -1.88 -2.88 39.14
N ALA A 99 -2.54 -3.64 40.00
CA ALA A 99 -3.35 -3.13 41.10
C ALA A 99 -2.49 -2.69 42.29
N PHE A 100 -1.42 -3.45 42.56
CA PHE A 100 -0.52 -3.16 43.66
C PHE A 100 0.85 -3.84 43.46
N VAL A 101 1.91 -3.16 43.90
CA VAL A 101 3.28 -3.69 43.86
C VAL A 101 3.85 -3.71 45.27
N GLN A 102 4.38 -4.87 45.67
CA GLN A 102 5.08 -5.10 46.92
C GLN A 102 6.58 -5.28 46.66
N PRO A 103 7.45 -5.27 47.71
CA PRO A 103 8.87 -5.44 47.48
C PRO A 103 9.27 -6.76 46.78
N ASP A 104 8.48 -7.81 46.93
CA ASP A 104 8.76 -9.17 46.47
C ASP A 104 7.65 -9.77 45.61
N SER A 105 6.56 -9.03 45.38
CA SER A 105 5.41 -9.50 44.62
C SER A 105 4.62 -8.36 43.96
N HIS A 106 3.68 -8.70 43.11
CA HIS A 106 2.74 -7.74 42.52
C HIS A 106 1.45 -8.44 42.11
N GLU A 107 0.36 -7.65 42.06
CA GLU A 107 -0.95 -8.08 41.64
C GLU A 107 -1.38 -7.32 40.38
N TYR A 108 -1.71 -8.02 39.31
CA TYR A 108 -2.23 -7.41 38.09
C TYR A 108 -3.72 -7.02 38.23
N LEU A 109 -4.15 -6.06 37.42
CA LEU A 109 -5.55 -5.69 37.34
C LEU A 109 -6.41 -6.86 36.86
N SER A 110 -7.62 -6.98 37.43
CA SER A 110 -8.61 -7.95 36.98
C SER A 110 -9.32 -7.50 35.69
N ASP A 111 -9.39 -6.20 35.45
CA ASP A 111 -9.94 -5.65 34.20
C ASP A 111 -8.97 -5.91 33.06
N ILE A 112 -9.47 -6.63 32.04
CA ILE A 112 -8.65 -7.11 30.91
C ILE A 112 -8.13 -5.94 30.08
N GLU A 113 -8.99 -4.97 29.78
CA GLU A 113 -8.63 -3.84 28.90
C GLU A 113 -7.45 -3.05 29.49
N HIS A 114 -7.57 -2.62 30.74
CA HIS A 114 -6.48 -1.89 31.41
C HIS A 114 -5.23 -2.77 31.67
N ARG A 115 -5.43 -4.04 31.95
CA ARG A 115 -4.31 -4.96 32.18
C ARG A 115 -3.46 -5.16 30.91
N GLU A 116 -4.07 -5.23 29.74
CA GLU A 116 -3.36 -5.43 28.47
C GLU A 116 -2.78 -4.14 27.87
N GLU A 117 -3.08 -2.97 28.43
CA GLU A 117 -2.56 -1.66 28.01
C GLU A 117 -1.46 -1.16 28.95
N GLY A 118 -0.24 -1.67 28.80
CA GLY A 118 0.91 -1.26 29.61
C GLY A 118 1.50 0.09 29.20
N GLY A 119 1.74 0.98 30.20
CA GLY A 119 2.31 2.31 30.00
C GLY A 119 1.25 3.40 29.76
N THR A 120 1.71 4.63 29.58
CA THR A 120 0.82 5.76 29.24
C THR A 120 0.27 5.57 27.84
N PRO A 121 -1.06 5.54 27.64
CA PRO A 121 -1.63 5.37 26.30
C PRO A 121 -1.37 6.60 25.42
N ALA A 122 -1.45 6.41 24.11
CA ALA A 122 -1.39 7.48 23.11
C ALA A 122 -2.69 8.30 23.13
N ILE A 123 -2.83 9.23 24.11
CA ILE A 123 -4.11 9.89 24.45
C ILE A 123 -4.66 10.70 23.28
N ILE A 124 -3.86 11.60 22.71
CA ILE A 124 -4.28 12.48 21.61
C ILE A 124 -4.55 11.65 20.34
N GLU A 125 -3.71 10.68 20.08
CA GLU A 125 -3.83 9.79 18.93
C GLU A 125 -5.06 8.88 19.05
N SER A 126 -5.44 8.49 20.26
CA SER A 126 -6.68 7.73 20.53
C SER A 126 -7.93 8.59 20.32
N ILE A 127 -7.89 9.86 20.73
CA ILE A 127 -8.96 10.82 20.41
C ILE A 127 -9.10 10.99 18.90
N ARG A 128 -7.97 11.11 18.19
CA ARG A 128 -7.96 11.16 16.71
C ARG A 128 -8.55 9.90 16.10
N ALA A 129 -8.22 8.72 16.64
CA ALA A 129 -8.82 7.46 16.20
C ALA A 129 -10.35 7.49 16.32
N GLY A 130 -10.90 7.98 17.43
CA GLY A 130 -12.33 8.17 17.58
C GLY A 130 -12.93 9.09 16.51
N LEU A 131 -12.29 10.22 16.24
CA LEU A 131 -12.75 11.21 15.25
C LEU A 131 -12.76 10.64 13.83
N VAL A 132 -11.77 9.83 13.43
CA VAL A 132 -11.75 9.26 12.06
C VAL A 132 -12.81 8.18 11.87
N PHE A 133 -13.17 7.44 12.92
CA PHE A 133 -14.31 6.53 12.86
C PHE A 133 -15.63 7.28 12.79
N GLN A 134 -15.77 8.38 13.54
CA GLN A 134 -16.95 9.25 13.44
C GLN A 134 -17.10 9.82 12.01
N LEU A 135 -15.99 10.30 11.41
CA LEU A 135 -16.01 10.77 10.02
C LEU A 135 -16.46 9.67 9.05
N LYS A 136 -15.93 8.47 9.18
CA LYS A 136 -16.34 7.32 8.36
C LYS A 136 -17.84 7.02 8.50
N GLU A 137 -18.37 7.05 9.72
CA GLU A 137 -19.80 6.80 10.01
C GLU A 137 -20.68 7.87 9.39
N GLU A 138 -20.29 9.15 9.49
CA GLU A 138 -21.03 10.29 8.89
C GLU A 138 -21.05 10.24 7.35
N VAL A 139 -19.96 9.80 6.72
CA VAL A 139 -19.93 9.58 5.26
C VAL A 139 -20.80 8.40 4.87
N GLY A 140 -20.76 7.34 5.67
CA GLY A 140 -21.49 6.09 5.46
C GLY A 140 -20.77 5.10 4.55
N THR A 141 -20.62 3.86 5.02
CA THR A 141 -19.88 2.81 4.31
C THR A 141 -20.51 2.41 2.98
N GLU A 142 -21.85 2.45 2.87
CA GLU A 142 -22.54 2.18 1.60
C GLU A 142 -22.20 3.20 0.53
N ARG A 143 -22.15 4.49 0.92
CA ARG A 143 -21.77 5.57 0.00
C ARG A 143 -20.30 5.45 -0.41
N ILE A 144 -19.40 5.19 0.55
CA ILE A 144 -17.97 4.97 0.25
C ILE A 144 -17.84 3.85 -0.76
N ARG A 145 -18.43 2.69 -0.48
CA ARG A 145 -18.38 1.52 -1.37
C ARG A 145 -18.92 1.82 -2.76
N SER A 146 -20.10 2.42 -2.87
CA SER A 146 -20.72 2.71 -4.16
C SER A 146 -19.86 3.62 -5.05
N LEU A 147 -19.22 4.65 -4.48
CA LEU A 147 -18.34 5.54 -5.24
C LEU A 147 -17.07 4.81 -5.67
N GLU A 148 -16.43 4.11 -4.76
CA GLU A 148 -15.16 3.43 -5.02
C GLU A 148 -15.31 2.22 -5.96
N GLU A 149 -16.41 1.47 -5.88
CA GLU A 149 -16.74 0.40 -6.83
C GLU A 149 -16.90 0.96 -8.25
N SER A 150 -17.59 2.08 -8.42
CA SER A 150 -17.69 2.73 -9.72
C SER A 150 -16.33 3.11 -10.30
N PHE A 151 -15.42 3.64 -9.48
CA PHE A 151 -14.07 3.97 -9.93
C PHE A 151 -13.26 2.74 -10.31
N ILE A 152 -13.19 1.75 -9.42
CA ILE A 152 -12.32 0.58 -9.64
C ILE A 152 -12.76 -0.27 -10.82
N ASP A 153 -14.07 -0.45 -11.02
CA ASP A 153 -14.62 -1.22 -12.15
C ASP A 153 -14.29 -0.55 -13.50
N ARG A 154 -14.43 0.77 -13.57
CA ARG A 154 -14.06 1.55 -14.78
C ARG A 154 -12.55 1.52 -15.03
N ALA A 155 -11.74 1.67 -13.99
CA ALA A 155 -10.29 1.64 -14.13
C ALA A 155 -9.80 0.26 -14.61
N ILE A 156 -10.29 -0.82 -14.00
CA ILE A 156 -9.93 -2.19 -14.38
C ILE A 156 -10.37 -2.47 -15.82
N SER A 157 -11.62 -2.14 -16.16
CA SER A 157 -12.14 -2.35 -17.52
C SER A 157 -11.30 -1.61 -18.56
N SER A 158 -10.91 -0.35 -18.28
CA SER A 158 -10.06 0.44 -19.15
C SER A 158 -8.65 -0.15 -19.28
N TRP A 159 -8.03 -0.50 -18.17
CA TRP A 159 -6.65 -0.99 -18.15
C TRP A 159 -6.49 -2.39 -18.76
N GLN A 160 -7.52 -3.24 -18.69
CA GLN A 160 -7.51 -4.54 -19.36
C GLN A 160 -7.44 -4.44 -20.90
N GLU A 161 -7.84 -3.31 -21.48
CA GLU A 161 -7.69 -3.05 -22.91
C GLU A 161 -6.25 -2.71 -23.33
N ASN A 162 -5.38 -2.36 -22.37
CA ASN A 162 -3.97 -2.05 -22.62
C ASN A 162 -3.11 -3.31 -22.56
N PRO A 163 -2.54 -3.77 -23.70
CA PRO A 163 -1.77 -5.02 -23.73
C PRO A 163 -0.47 -4.99 -22.91
N ASN A 164 -0.03 -3.81 -22.51
CA ASN A 164 1.17 -3.61 -21.69
C ASN A 164 0.89 -3.64 -20.18
N LEU A 165 -0.39 -3.66 -19.78
CA LEU A 165 -0.80 -3.72 -18.38
C LEU A 165 -1.30 -5.13 -18.04
N GLU A 166 -0.80 -5.67 -16.96
CA GLU A 166 -1.32 -6.91 -16.37
C GLU A 166 -1.77 -6.65 -14.94
N ILE A 167 -3.09 -6.77 -14.71
CA ILE A 167 -3.70 -6.60 -13.40
C ILE A 167 -3.52 -7.88 -12.59
N LEU A 168 -3.02 -7.74 -11.36
CA LEU A 168 -2.78 -8.88 -10.48
C LEU A 168 -4.07 -9.33 -9.76
N GLY A 169 -4.23 -10.65 -9.70
CA GLY A 169 -5.39 -11.30 -9.10
C GLY A 169 -6.60 -11.41 -10.05
N ASN A 170 -7.71 -11.95 -9.56
CA ASN A 170 -8.92 -12.10 -10.36
C ASN A 170 -9.60 -10.74 -10.58
N PRO A 171 -9.68 -10.19 -11.81
CA PRO A 171 -10.29 -8.89 -12.07
C PRO A 171 -11.81 -8.86 -11.81
N ASP A 172 -12.49 -10.01 -11.89
CA ASP A 172 -13.95 -10.12 -11.72
C ASP A 172 -14.37 -10.31 -10.24
N ALA A 173 -13.40 -10.43 -9.33
CA ALA A 173 -13.70 -10.62 -7.91
C ALA A 173 -14.11 -9.31 -7.24
N GLU A 174 -15.08 -9.40 -6.32
CA GLU A 174 -15.44 -8.26 -5.46
C GLU A 174 -14.21 -7.75 -4.72
N ARG A 175 -13.98 -6.43 -4.78
CA ARG A 175 -12.78 -5.81 -4.22
C ARG A 175 -13.02 -4.43 -3.64
N LEU A 176 -12.06 -4.01 -2.84
CA LEU A 176 -11.86 -2.61 -2.48
C LEU A 176 -11.30 -1.83 -3.67
N SER A 177 -11.33 -0.52 -3.60
CA SER A 177 -10.73 0.35 -4.62
C SER A 177 -9.18 0.32 -4.57
N ILE A 178 -8.62 -0.88 -4.56
CA ILE A 178 -7.19 -1.16 -4.56
C ILE A 178 -6.88 -2.06 -5.75
N VAL A 179 -5.94 -1.64 -6.59
CA VAL A 179 -5.49 -2.43 -7.72
C VAL A 179 -3.97 -2.44 -7.80
N SER A 180 -3.43 -3.63 -8.00
CA SER A 180 -2.01 -3.84 -8.29
C SER A 180 -1.85 -4.33 -9.71
N PHE A 181 -0.84 -3.84 -10.40
CA PHE A 181 -0.53 -4.21 -11.76
C PHE A 181 0.97 -4.19 -12.01
N VAL A 182 1.38 -4.83 -13.08
CA VAL A 182 2.73 -4.77 -13.64
C VAL A 182 2.66 -4.21 -15.05
N VAL A 183 3.76 -3.59 -15.50
CA VAL A 183 3.87 -3.00 -16.84
C VAL A 183 4.90 -3.79 -17.64
N LYS A 184 4.57 -4.12 -18.89
CA LYS A 184 5.42 -4.85 -19.81
C LYS A 184 5.71 -4.05 -21.07
N HIS A 185 6.90 -4.26 -21.63
CA HIS A 185 7.25 -3.80 -22.96
C HIS A 185 7.91 -4.96 -23.73
N HIS A 186 7.32 -5.36 -24.87
CA HIS A 186 7.77 -6.53 -25.66
C HIS A 186 7.95 -7.82 -24.84
N GLY A 187 7.07 -8.04 -23.84
CA GLY A 187 7.11 -9.22 -22.99
C GLY A 187 8.06 -9.15 -21.79
N GLN A 188 8.88 -8.12 -21.70
CA GLN A 188 9.74 -7.85 -20.54
C GLN A 188 9.09 -6.82 -19.62
N TYR A 189 9.35 -6.92 -18.32
CA TYR A 189 8.78 -5.99 -17.36
C TYR A 189 9.53 -4.66 -17.31
N LEU A 190 8.83 -3.58 -17.03
CA LEU A 190 9.41 -2.38 -16.48
C LEU A 190 9.47 -2.50 -14.95
N HIS A 191 10.60 -2.13 -14.36
CA HIS A 191 10.76 -2.20 -12.91
C HIS A 191 9.68 -1.37 -12.20
N HIS A 192 9.05 -1.94 -11.18
CA HIS A 192 7.93 -1.29 -10.50
C HIS A 192 8.26 0.11 -9.96
N ASN A 193 9.47 0.32 -9.40
CA ASN A 193 9.88 1.64 -8.92
C ASN A 193 10.18 2.63 -10.07
N PHE A 194 10.58 2.15 -11.25
CA PHE A 194 10.68 3.01 -12.44
C PHE A 194 9.30 3.56 -12.83
N VAL A 195 8.30 2.70 -12.90
CA VAL A 195 6.92 3.11 -13.19
C VAL A 195 6.38 4.08 -12.14
N VAL A 196 6.68 3.83 -10.85
CA VAL A 196 6.33 4.76 -9.76
C VAL A 196 7.01 6.10 -9.92
N SER A 197 8.31 6.13 -10.27
CA SER A 197 9.03 7.38 -10.54
C SER A 197 8.41 8.15 -11.70
N LEU A 198 8.04 7.48 -12.81
CA LEU A 198 7.38 8.14 -13.94
C LEU A 198 6.02 8.72 -13.57
N LEU A 199 5.20 7.98 -12.81
CA LEU A 199 3.90 8.47 -12.34
C LEU A 199 4.05 9.69 -11.43
N ASN A 200 5.08 9.72 -10.59
CA ASN A 200 5.38 10.86 -9.75
C ASN A 200 5.92 12.05 -10.55
N ASP A 201 6.94 11.84 -11.38
CA ASP A 201 7.70 12.92 -12.02
C ASP A 201 6.93 13.61 -13.14
N LEU A 202 6.09 12.85 -13.89
CA LEU A 202 5.30 13.39 -15.00
C LEU A 202 3.91 13.87 -14.57
N PHE A 203 3.33 13.26 -13.53
CA PHE A 203 1.91 13.45 -13.21
C PHE A 203 1.65 13.80 -11.74
N GLY A 204 2.67 13.81 -10.87
CA GLY A 204 2.50 14.04 -9.44
C GLY A 204 1.71 12.93 -8.72
N ILE A 205 1.55 11.76 -9.36
CA ILE A 205 0.81 10.63 -8.78
C ILE A 205 1.73 9.82 -7.88
N GLN A 206 1.48 9.86 -6.58
CA GLN A 206 2.21 9.07 -5.58
C GLN A 206 1.62 7.67 -5.47
N SER A 207 2.09 6.77 -6.32
CA SER A 207 1.77 5.35 -6.26
C SER A 207 2.77 4.58 -5.38
N ARG A 208 2.46 3.33 -5.06
CA ARG A 208 3.36 2.48 -4.29
C ARG A 208 3.96 1.38 -5.16
N GLY A 209 5.30 1.25 -5.16
CA GLY A 209 6.04 0.14 -5.75
C GLY A 209 6.46 -0.91 -4.73
N GLY A 210 6.74 -2.14 -5.18
CA GLY A 210 7.29 -3.23 -4.39
C GLY A 210 6.30 -4.30 -3.95
N CYS A 211 6.70 -5.21 -3.07
CA CYS A 211 5.93 -6.40 -2.68
C CYS A 211 4.82 -6.14 -1.63
N SER A 212 4.67 -4.92 -1.15
CA SER A 212 3.58 -4.48 -0.25
C SER A 212 3.37 -5.33 1.02
N CYS A 213 4.44 -5.92 1.59
CA CYS A 213 4.41 -6.80 2.77
C CYS A 213 3.54 -8.06 2.60
N ALA A 214 3.47 -8.60 1.39
CA ALA A 214 2.67 -9.77 1.04
C ALA A 214 3.51 -10.81 0.26
N GLY A 215 4.69 -11.15 0.80
CA GLY A 215 5.69 -12.02 0.14
C GLY A 215 5.11 -13.30 -0.45
N PRO A 216 4.55 -14.24 0.34
CA PRO A 216 4.04 -15.51 -0.20
C PRO A 216 2.93 -15.33 -1.24
N TYR A 217 2.02 -14.38 -1.01
CA TYR A 217 0.95 -14.08 -1.96
C TYR A 217 1.50 -13.42 -3.23
N GLY A 218 2.49 -12.54 -3.08
CA GLY A 218 3.18 -11.91 -4.20
C GLY A 218 3.90 -12.93 -5.10
N HIS A 219 4.58 -13.92 -4.51
CA HIS A 219 5.18 -15.02 -5.27
C HIS A 219 4.14 -15.78 -6.08
N THR A 220 2.99 -16.10 -5.48
CA THR A 220 1.88 -16.75 -6.19
C THR A 220 1.37 -15.88 -7.35
N LEU A 221 1.17 -14.58 -7.13
CA LEU A 221 0.66 -13.67 -8.16
C LEU A 221 1.63 -13.46 -9.32
N LEU A 222 2.94 -13.48 -9.06
CA LEU A 222 3.99 -13.28 -10.05
C LEU A 222 4.53 -14.61 -10.65
N GLY A 223 4.03 -15.76 -10.17
CA GLY A 223 4.46 -17.07 -10.64
C GLY A 223 5.89 -17.43 -10.25
N ILE A 224 6.39 -16.91 -9.13
CA ILE A 224 7.74 -17.17 -8.59
C ILE A 224 7.69 -18.46 -7.78
N ASP A 225 8.46 -19.45 -8.18
CA ASP A 225 8.61 -20.71 -7.48
C ASP A 225 9.58 -20.60 -6.28
N GLU A 226 9.69 -21.68 -5.51
CA GLU A 226 10.50 -21.72 -4.30
C GLU A 226 12.01 -21.62 -4.59
N GLU A 227 12.50 -22.25 -5.67
CA GLU A 227 13.92 -22.24 -6.05
C GLU A 227 14.32 -20.82 -6.44
N HIS A 228 13.59 -20.21 -7.35
CA HIS A 228 13.85 -18.83 -7.79
C HIS A 228 13.69 -17.81 -6.65
N SER A 229 12.78 -18.07 -5.70
CA SER A 229 12.62 -17.25 -4.49
C SER A 229 13.85 -17.28 -3.58
N HIS A 230 14.51 -18.43 -3.44
CA HIS A 230 15.75 -18.54 -2.68
C HIS A 230 16.91 -17.79 -3.34
N ASP A 231 17.05 -17.93 -4.66
CA ASP A 231 18.10 -17.22 -5.42
C ASP A 231 17.94 -15.70 -5.30
N ILE A 232 16.72 -15.19 -5.41
CA ILE A 232 16.42 -13.77 -5.16
C ILE A 232 16.78 -13.36 -3.72
N ALA A 233 16.45 -14.19 -2.73
CA ALA A 233 16.74 -13.89 -1.34
C ALA A 233 18.25 -13.79 -1.08
N ASP A 234 19.04 -14.67 -1.67
CA ASP A 234 20.51 -14.64 -1.55
C ASP A 234 21.09 -13.34 -2.14
N GLU A 235 20.62 -12.90 -3.32
CA GLU A 235 21.03 -11.63 -3.92
C GLU A 235 20.64 -10.42 -3.07
N VAL A 236 19.46 -10.43 -2.50
CA VAL A 236 19.00 -9.35 -1.59
C VAL A 236 19.87 -9.29 -0.34
N ILE A 237 20.27 -10.44 0.24
CA ILE A 237 21.19 -10.49 1.38
C ILE A 237 22.57 -9.92 1.03
N LEU A 238 23.01 -10.04 -0.22
CA LEU A 238 24.23 -9.44 -0.74
C LEU A 238 24.12 -7.93 -1.01
N GLY A 239 22.94 -7.33 -0.81
CA GLY A 239 22.69 -5.90 -0.96
C GLY A 239 22.01 -5.50 -2.26
N CYS A 240 21.62 -6.45 -3.11
CA CYS A 240 20.91 -6.19 -4.37
C CYS A 240 19.39 -6.04 -4.13
N GLU A 241 18.97 -4.98 -3.45
CA GLU A 241 17.55 -4.70 -3.19
C GLU A 241 16.71 -4.57 -4.48
N GLY A 242 17.35 -4.10 -5.56
CA GLY A 242 16.73 -3.88 -6.85
C GLY A 242 16.25 -5.13 -7.58
N ILE A 243 16.68 -6.32 -7.14
CA ILE A 243 16.19 -7.58 -7.73
C ILE A 243 14.84 -8.03 -7.16
N LYS A 244 14.39 -7.43 -6.05
CA LYS A 244 13.13 -7.79 -5.40
C LYS A 244 11.96 -7.67 -6.36
N PRO A 245 11.17 -8.73 -6.56
CA PRO A 245 9.97 -8.64 -7.37
C PRO A 245 8.94 -7.72 -6.71
N GLY A 246 8.12 -7.09 -7.54
CA GLY A 246 7.09 -6.19 -7.04
C GLY A 246 6.13 -5.75 -8.13
N TRP A 247 5.18 -4.94 -7.73
CA TRP A 247 4.13 -4.39 -8.57
C TRP A 247 3.90 -2.92 -8.25
N ILE A 248 3.13 -2.26 -9.08
CA ILE A 248 2.65 -0.91 -8.84
C ILE A 248 1.25 -1.03 -8.24
N ARG A 249 0.96 -0.29 -7.18
CA ARG A 249 -0.36 -0.23 -6.57
C ARG A 249 -0.93 1.17 -6.59
N VAL A 250 -2.15 1.28 -7.12
CA VAL A 250 -2.97 2.49 -7.14
C VAL A 250 -4.28 2.21 -6.41
N ASN A 251 -4.86 3.23 -5.81
CA ASN A 251 -6.19 3.18 -5.24
C ASN A 251 -6.95 4.48 -5.53
N PHE A 252 -8.26 4.37 -5.67
CA PHE A 252 -9.15 5.49 -5.91
C PHE A 252 -10.00 5.73 -4.67
N ASN A 253 -9.84 6.88 -4.05
CA ASN A 253 -10.57 7.21 -2.85
C ASN A 253 -11.90 7.88 -3.20
N TYR A 254 -12.95 7.62 -2.43
CA TYR A 254 -14.30 8.14 -2.64
C TYR A 254 -14.41 9.68 -2.68
N PHE A 255 -13.40 10.40 -2.26
CA PHE A 255 -13.39 11.87 -2.23
C PHE A 255 -12.66 12.53 -3.40
N ILE A 256 -12.12 11.77 -4.37
CA ILE A 256 -11.54 12.35 -5.58
C ILE A 256 -12.65 12.76 -6.54
N SER A 257 -12.36 13.76 -7.39
CA SER A 257 -13.26 14.16 -8.48
C SER A 257 -13.20 13.20 -9.66
N GLU A 258 -14.21 13.23 -10.53
CA GLU A 258 -14.18 12.49 -11.80
C GLU A 258 -13.00 12.92 -12.67
N THR A 259 -12.66 14.22 -12.66
CA THR A 259 -11.50 14.74 -13.41
C THR A 259 -10.19 14.13 -12.92
N VAL A 260 -10.00 14.03 -11.59
CA VAL A 260 -8.83 13.37 -11.00
C VAL A 260 -8.82 11.88 -11.31
N PHE A 261 -9.97 11.20 -11.26
CA PHE A 261 -10.08 9.80 -11.65
C PHE A 261 -9.62 9.58 -13.10
N ASP A 262 -10.19 10.32 -14.04
CA ASP A 262 -9.85 10.21 -15.47
C ASP A 262 -8.36 10.51 -15.72
N PHE A 263 -7.82 11.51 -15.02
CA PHE A 263 -6.39 11.85 -15.07
C PHE A 263 -5.50 10.68 -14.64
N ILE A 264 -5.82 10.02 -13.51
CA ILE A 264 -5.04 8.86 -13.02
C ILE A 264 -5.12 7.70 -14.01
N VAL A 265 -6.31 7.40 -14.55
CA VAL A 265 -6.50 6.31 -15.52
C VAL A 265 -5.67 6.55 -16.77
N GLU A 266 -5.72 7.76 -17.34
CA GLU A 266 -4.97 8.12 -18.55
C GLU A 266 -3.46 8.16 -18.30
N ALA A 267 -3.01 8.67 -17.16
CA ALA A 267 -1.59 8.69 -16.79
C ALA A 267 -0.98 7.27 -16.74
N VAL A 268 -1.71 6.32 -16.15
CA VAL A 268 -1.28 4.92 -16.12
C VAL A 268 -1.22 4.32 -17.54
N HIS A 269 -2.19 4.61 -18.40
CA HIS A 269 -2.15 4.19 -19.81
C HIS A 269 -0.93 4.74 -20.55
N LEU A 270 -0.63 6.02 -20.39
CA LEU A 270 0.52 6.68 -21.03
C LEU A 270 1.83 6.07 -20.57
N VAL A 271 2.02 5.88 -19.26
CA VAL A 271 3.23 5.26 -18.70
C VAL A 271 3.36 3.80 -19.15
N ALA A 272 2.28 3.03 -19.16
CA ALA A 272 2.32 1.65 -19.61
C ALA A 272 2.66 1.52 -21.11
N THR A 273 2.17 2.45 -21.92
CA THR A 273 2.38 2.39 -23.37
C THR A 273 3.72 2.97 -23.80
N PHE A 274 4.15 4.05 -23.20
CA PHE A 274 5.27 4.86 -23.67
C PHE A 274 6.40 5.03 -22.65
N GLY A 275 6.19 4.70 -21.38
CA GLY A 275 7.15 4.93 -20.30
C GLY A 275 8.53 4.32 -20.54
N TRP A 276 8.59 3.17 -21.21
CA TRP A 276 9.84 2.52 -21.61
C TRP A 276 10.79 3.43 -22.40
N LYS A 277 10.24 4.38 -23.17
CA LYS A 277 11.05 5.34 -23.93
C LYS A 277 11.91 6.24 -23.05
N LEU A 278 11.51 6.45 -21.79
CA LEU A 278 12.22 7.28 -20.83
C LEU A 278 13.28 6.53 -20.02
N LEU A 279 13.37 5.20 -20.14
CA LEU A 279 14.40 4.42 -19.43
C LEU A 279 15.81 5.04 -19.56
N PRO A 280 16.29 5.47 -20.74
CA PRO A 280 17.63 6.04 -20.90
C PRO A 280 17.88 7.36 -20.15
N TRP A 281 16.83 8.04 -19.67
CA TRP A 281 16.92 9.26 -18.85
C TRP A 281 16.83 8.99 -17.36
N TYR A 282 16.76 7.72 -16.93
CA TYR A 282 16.75 7.34 -15.52
C TYR A 282 17.97 6.50 -15.17
N ARG A 283 18.45 6.69 -13.95
CA ARG A 283 19.51 5.87 -13.34
C ARG A 283 18.88 4.91 -12.37
N PHE A 284 19.30 3.67 -12.46
CA PHE A 284 18.91 2.62 -11.54
C PHE A 284 19.99 2.41 -10.48
N ASP A 285 19.56 2.33 -9.23
CA ASP A 285 20.41 2.02 -8.09
C ASP A 285 20.06 0.62 -7.58
N VAL A 286 20.99 -0.31 -7.69
CA VAL A 286 20.82 -1.72 -7.36
C VAL A 286 20.64 -1.91 -5.84
N GLU A 287 21.30 -1.12 -5.00
CA GLU A 287 21.28 -1.26 -3.56
C GLU A 287 19.98 -0.75 -2.93
N THR A 288 19.40 0.28 -3.51
CA THR A 288 18.18 0.91 -2.99
C THR A 288 16.92 0.58 -3.78
N ALA A 289 17.07 -0.09 -4.92
CA ALA A 289 16.01 -0.27 -5.92
C ALA A 289 15.44 1.06 -6.45
N GLY A 290 16.18 2.15 -6.29
CA GLY A 290 15.78 3.49 -6.67
C GLY A 290 15.92 3.74 -8.17
N TRP A 291 15.00 4.56 -8.71
CA TRP A 291 15.10 5.13 -10.05
C TRP A 291 15.02 6.62 -9.95
N GLU A 292 15.97 7.31 -10.55
CA GLU A 292 16.10 8.77 -10.48
C GLU A 292 16.40 9.33 -11.87
N HIS A 293 15.70 10.41 -12.24
CA HIS A 293 16.00 11.12 -13.50
C HIS A 293 17.44 11.62 -13.51
N VAL A 294 18.10 11.60 -14.67
CA VAL A 294 19.53 11.96 -14.81
C VAL A 294 19.85 13.38 -14.37
N ASP A 295 18.91 14.30 -14.45
CA ASP A 295 19.03 15.67 -13.96
C ASP A 295 18.82 15.81 -12.45
N GLY A 296 18.58 14.69 -11.75
CA GLY A 296 18.35 14.64 -10.32
C GLY A 296 16.88 14.86 -9.93
N ARG A 297 16.61 14.73 -8.64
CA ARG A 297 15.26 14.97 -8.07
C ARG A 297 14.97 16.46 -8.03
N GLY A 298 13.75 16.82 -8.36
CA GLY A 298 13.25 18.17 -8.09
C GLY A 298 13.36 18.54 -6.60
N ARG A 299 13.36 19.83 -6.30
CA ARG A 299 13.34 20.31 -4.92
C ARG A 299 12.04 19.83 -4.25
N THR A 300 12.16 19.26 -3.05
CA THR A 300 10.97 18.98 -2.22
C THR A 300 10.28 20.30 -1.88
N PRO A 301 8.97 20.42 -2.07
CA PRO A 301 8.25 21.67 -1.84
C PRO A 301 8.27 22.11 -0.37
N PHE A 302 8.50 21.19 0.56
CA PHE A 302 8.58 21.46 1.98
C PHE A 302 9.50 20.48 2.70
N SER A 303 10.29 20.98 3.64
CA SER A 303 11.11 20.20 4.57
C SER A 303 10.83 20.64 6.00
N LEU A 304 10.85 19.71 6.94
CA LEU A 304 10.80 20.07 8.37
C LEU A 304 11.96 20.96 8.82
N PHE A 305 13.06 20.99 8.07
CA PHE A 305 14.18 21.89 8.30
C PHE A 305 13.89 23.34 7.86
N ASP A 306 12.82 23.58 7.10
CA ASP A 306 12.38 24.91 6.70
C ASP A 306 11.53 25.59 7.81
N ILE A 307 11.25 24.87 8.90
CA ILE A 307 10.55 25.42 10.08
C ILE A 307 11.51 26.29 10.89
N GLU A 308 11.15 27.55 11.08
CA GLU A 308 11.88 28.51 11.89
C GLU A 308 11.08 28.92 13.13
N TYR A 309 11.78 29.13 14.24
CA TYR A 309 11.23 29.68 15.46
C TYR A 309 11.88 31.06 15.73
N THR A 310 11.23 32.11 15.33
CA THR A 310 11.72 33.47 15.50
C THR A 310 10.91 34.22 16.56
N GLN A 311 11.55 34.65 17.65
CA GLN A 311 10.92 35.36 18.76
C GLN A 311 9.74 34.61 19.42
N GLY A 312 9.75 33.26 19.39
CA GLY A 312 8.69 32.42 19.94
C GLY A 312 7.51 32.20 19.00
N GLU A 313 7.58 32.68 17.79
CA GLU A 313 6.59 32.41 16.73
C GLU A 313 7.13 31.36 15.77
N LEU A 314 6.25 30.40 15.40
CA LEU A 314 6.50 29.40 14.38
C LEU A 314 6.27 30.03 13.01
N SER A 315 7.28 29.97 12.12
CA SER A 315 7.15 30.34 10.72
C SER A 315 7.68 29.25 9.82
N TYR A 316 7.02 29.04 8.69
CA TYR A 316 7.48 28.19 7.62
C TYR A 316 6.87 28.66 6.29
N ASP A 317 7.68 28.62 5.25
CA ASP A 317 7.24 28.99 3.90
C ASP A 317 6.77 27.73 3.18
N ALA A 318 5.51 27.40 3.32
CA ALA A 318 4.90 26.26 2.67
C ALA A 318 3.40 26.48 2.41
N ALA A 319 3.12 27.21 1.38
CA ALA A 319 1.88 27.04 0.65
C ALA A 319 2.20 26.28 -0.63
N PRO A 320 2.03 24.96 -0.70
CA PRO A 320 2.14 24.27 -1.98
C PRO A 320 1.11 24.88 -2.94
N GLU A 321 1.55 25.29 -4.13
CA GLU A 321 0.61 25.60 -5.19
C GLU A 321 -0.18 24.32 -5.48
N ILE A 322 -1.50 24.39 -5.33
CA ILE A 322 -2.40 23.30 -5.65
C ILE A 322 -2.92 23.58 -7.05
N ALA A 323 -2.64 22.66 -7.99
CA ALA A 323 -3.16 22.72 -9.32
C ALA A 323 -4.70 22.56 -9.30
N ASP A 324 -5.40 23.37 -10.05
CA ASP A 324 -6.83 23.20 -10.25
C ASP A 324 -7.11 22.02 -11.21
N ASP A 325 -8.27 21.39 -11.06
CA ASP A 325 -8.67 20.23 -11.88
C ASP A 325 -8.55 20.50 -13.40
N TYR A 326 -8.75 21.74 -13.87
CA TYR A 326 -8.63 22.07 -15.29
C TYR A 326 -7.20 22.01 -15.83
N GLU A 327 -6.18 22.11 -14.97
CA GLU A 327 -4.76 22.05 -15.36
C GLU A 327 -4.32 20.60 -15.64
N LEU A 328 -5.03 19.60 -15.08
CA LEU A 328 -4.70 18.19 -15.26
C LEU A 328 -4.73 17.78 -16.74
N ALA A 329 -5.65 18.33 -17.53
CA ALA A 329 -5.68 18.09 -18.97
C ALA A 329 -4.45 18.62 -19.71
N ALA A 330 -3.85 19.73 -19.24
CA ALA A 330 -2.62 20.25 -19.79
C ALA A 330 -1.42 19.33 -19.51
N TYR A 331 -1.33 18.80 -18.30
CA TYR A 331 -0.26 17.84 -17.93
C TYR A 331 -0.35 16.54 -18.76
N ILE A 332 -1.55 16.04 -19.04
CA ILE A 332 -1.73 14.91 -19.96
C ILE A 332 -1.25 15.26 -21.38
N ALA A 333 -1.60 16.45 -21.88
CA ALA A 333 -1.19 16.89 -23.21
C ALA A 333 0.33 17.08 -23.32
N GLU A 334 0.96 17.65 -22.30
CA GLU A 334 2.43 17.79 -22.21
C GLU A 334 3.14 16.43 -22.19
N ALA A 335 2.64 15.48 -21.39
CA ALA A 335 3.19 14.13 -21.35
C ALA A 335 3.07 13.41 -22.70
N LYS A 336 1.94 13.55 -23.40
CA LYS A 336 1.76 13.00 -24.75
C LYS A 336 2.77 13.60 -25.74
N ALA A 337 2.93 14.92 -25.74
CA ALA A 337 3.91 15.59 -26.60
C ALA A 337 5.35 15.16 -26.29
N LEU A 338 5.68 14.98 -25.00
CA LEU A 338 6.98 14.43 -24.59
C LEU A 338 7.21 13.04 -25.17
N PHE A 339 6.27 12.11 -24.98
CA PHE A 339 6.36 10.74 -25.47
C PHE A 339 6.39 10.63 -27.01
N GLU A 340 5.77 11.57 -27.72
CA GLU A 340 5.83 11.65 -29.18
C GLU A 340 7.18 12.15 -29.67
N SER A 341 7.80 13.09 -28.98
CA SER A 341 9.04 13.75 -29.38
C SER A 341 10.29 13.00 -28.96
N ILE A 342 10.21 12.17 -27.92
CA ILE A 342 11.40 11.55 -27.33
C ILE A 342 11.86 10.34 -28.17
N ASP A 343 13.16 10.32 -28.49
CA ASP A 343 13.83 9.18 -29.14
C ASP A 343 14.70 8.46 -28.10
N PRO A 344 14.33 7.25 -27.69
CA PRO A 344 15.03 6.51 -26.65
C PRO A 344 16.50 6.24 -26.96
N THR A 345 16.91 6.26 -28.25
CA THR A 345 18.31 6.03 -28.65
C THR A 345 19.22 7.22 -28.32
N THR A 346 18.66 8.39 -28.08
CA THR A 346 19.41 9.65 -27.82
C THR A 346 19.66 9.92 -26.34
N GLY A 347 19.16 9.07 -25.45
CA GLY A 347 19.36 9.22 -24.01
C GLY A 347 20.85 9.21 -23.59
N PRO A 348 21.19 9.83 -22.47
CA PRO A 348 22.57 9.90 -21.98
C PRO A 348 23.11 8.49 -21.68
N ALA A 349 24.44 8.33 -21.78
CA ALA A 349 25.08 7.08 -21.38
C ALA A 349 24.92 6.87 -19.87
N THR A 350 24.46 5.70 -19.49
CA THR A 350 24.40 5.27 -18.08
C THR A 350 25.77 4.75 -17.65
N ALA A 351 26.12 4.95 -16.38
CA ALA A 351 27.29 4.31 -15.80
C ALA A 351 27.04 2.79 -15.70
N PRO A 352 28.08 1.96 -15.81
CA PRO A 352 27.93 0.52 -15.58
C PRO A 352 27.31 0.24 -14.21
N LEU A 353 26.39 -0.72 -14.15
CA LEU A 353 25.81 -1.16 -12.89
C LEU A 353 26.88 -1.86 -12.03
N HIS A 354 26.94 -1.51 -10.76
CA HIS A 354 27.69 -2.24 -9.75
C HIS A 354 26.80 -3.34 -9.17
N ALA A 355 26.68 -4.45 -9.89
CA ALA A 355 25.88 -5.59 -9.50
C ALA A 355 26.74 -6.85 -9.33
N THR A 356 26.19 -7.85 -8.67
CA THR A 356 26.80 -9.19 -8.56
C THR A 356 26.80 -9.91 -9.90
N ALA A 357 27.56 -10.99 -10.02
CA ALA A 357 27.59 -11.78 -11.25
C ALA A 357 26.25 -12.47 -11.55
N SER A 358 25.49 -12.83 -10.52
CA SER A 358 24.19 -13.49 -10.59
C SER A 358 23.03 -12.51 -10.84
N PHE A 359 23.24 -11.22 -10.69
CA PHE A 359 22.20 -10.21 -10.91
C PHE A 359 21.56 -10.30 -12.31
N GLU A 360 22.39 -10.43 -13.35
CA GLU A 360 21.87 -10.49 -14.72
C GLU A 360 21.04 -11.76 -15.00
N ASP A 361 21.38 -12.88 -14.36
CA ASP A 361 20.64 -14.14 -14.50
C ASP A 361 19.26 -14.08 -13.81
N LEU A 362 19.14 -13.27 -12.73
CA LEU A 362 17.92 -13.13 -11.93
C LEU A 362 17.10 -11.88 -12.29
N ARG A 363 17.67 -10.97 -13.05
CA ARG A 363 17.01 -9.73 -13.43
C ARG A 363 15.78 -10.00 -14.33
N TRP A 364 14.67 -9.47 -13.89
CA TRP A 364 13.36 -9.68 -14.52
C TRP A 364 12.81 -8.46 -15.26
N PHE A 365 13.57 -7.35 -15.34
CA PHE A 365 13.15 -6.07 -15.90
C PHE A 365 14.16 -5.46 -16.84
N LEU A 366 13.69 -4.53 -17.69
CA LEU A 366 14.51 -3.80 -18.66
C LEU A 366 15.43 -2.78 -18.00
N LEU A 367 16.64 -2.66 -18.51
CA LEU A 367 17.62 -1.62 -18.19
C LEU A 367 17.71 -0.56 -19.30
N PRO A 368 18.22 0.66 -18.97
CA PRO A 368 18.36 1.76 -19.94
C PRO A 368 19.16 1.43 -21.20
N GLU A 369 20.23 0.65 -21.08
CA GLU A 369 21.12 0.26 -22.19
C GLU A 369 20.42 -0.64 -23.21
N GLU A 370 19.49 -1.48 -22.79
CA GLU A 370 18.75 -2.40 -23.68
C GLU A 370 17.83 -1.65 -24.64
N VAL A 371 17.30 -0.50 -24.19
CA VAL A 371 16.42 0.35 -25.01
C VAL A 371 17.23 1.22 -25.97
N ARG A 372 18.43 1.64 -25.57
CA ARG A 372 19.32 2.46 -26.41
C ARG A 372 19.91 1.69 -27.60
N GLY A 373 20.05 0.38 -27.46
CA GLY A 373 20.63 -0.50 -28.49
C GLY A 373 19.81 -0.65 -29.75
N GLY A 374 18.52 -0.31 -29.76
CA GLY A 374 17.68 -0.28 -30.97
C GLY A 374 17.31 -1.65 -31.52
N GLU A 375 17.27 -2.72 -30.72
CA GLU A 375 16.75 -4.05 -31.12
C GLU A 375 15.41 -4.37 -30.47
#